data_cf3a594eb8b7846efbdf49b57bda1df9
#
_entry.id   cf3a594eb8b7846efbdf49b57bda1df9
#
_cell.length_a   1.000
_cell.length_b   1.000
_cell.length_c   1.000
_cell.angle_alpha   90.00
_cell.angle_beta   90.00
_cell.angle_gamma   90.00
#
_symmetry.space_group_name_H-M   'P 1'
#
loop_
_entity.id
_entity.type
_entity.pdbx_description
1 polymer ?
#
loop_
_entity_poly.entity_id
_entity_poly.type
_entity_poly.pdbx_seq_one_letter_code
_entity_poly.pdbx_strand_id
1 'polypeptide(L)'
;DAQESRGLGDVYKRQIYIMSRIGKLPIAIPAGVEVSIKDNVVTVKGPKGTLTQDFDSRLTVEVKDGEVHVTRATDNLEERAQHGLVRSLIHNMVVGVSEGYTRTMELIGVGFRAEAQGQLLTLSLGYSHPIYMLLAPEIQVEAKMERNKAPLVTLSSCDKQLLGQVCAKIRSFRKPEPYKGKGVRY
;
A
#
# COMPACT_ATOMS: atom_id res chain seq x y z
N ASP A 1 -17.13 34.25 -27.57
CA ASP A 1 -17.09 32.77 -27.71
C ASP A 1 -15.67 32.21 -27.99
N ALA A 2 -14.70 33.00 -28.49
CA ALA A 2 -13.34 32.54 -28.74
C ALA A 2 -12.40 32.64 -27.51
N GLN A 3 -12.76 33.38 -26.48
CA GLN A 3 -11.96 33.54 -25.26
C GLN A 3 -12.21 32.45 -24.23
N GLU A 4 -13.37 31.83 -24.14
CA GLU A 4 -13.70 30.76 -23.20
C GLU A 4 -13.05 29.43 -23.59
N SER A 5 -12.81 29.16 -24.86
CA SER A 5 -12.16 27.94 -25.34
C SER A 5 -10.67 27.86 -25.00
N ARG A 6 -10.00 29.01 -24.77
CA ARG A 6 -8.57 29.03 -24.39
C ARG A 6 -8.34 28.63 -22.93
N GLY A 7 -9.28 28.92 -22.05
CA GLY A 7 -9.17 28.54 -20.63
C GLY A 7 -9.28 27.07 -20.36
N LEU A 8 -10.14 26.33 -21.07
CA LEU A 8 -10.30 24.89 -20.92
C LEU A 8 -9.06 24.11 -21.40
N GLY A 9 -8.46 24.52 -22.50
CA GLY A 9 -7.25 23.92 -23.03
C GLY A 9 -6.04 24.01 -22.06
N ASP A 10 -5.93 25.12 -21.34
CA ASP A 10 -4.86 25.33 -20.35
C ASP A 10 -5.08 24.54 -19.05
N VAL A 11 -6.33 24.34 -18.64
CA VAL A 11 -6.67 23.51 -17.48
C VAL A 11 -6.34 22.04 -17.77
N TYR A 12 -6.69 21.53 -18.96
CA TYR A 12 -6.33 20.17 -19.38
C TYR A 12 -4.81 20.00 -19.54
N LYS A 13 -4.11 20.96 -20.11
CA LYS A 13 -2.65 20.93 -20.21
C LYS A 13 -1.98 20.93 -18.82
N ARG A 14 -2.48 21.73 -17.87
CA ARG A 14 -1.97 21.73 -16.48
C ARG A 14 -2.22 20.41 -15.77
N GLN A 15 -3.38 19.77 -15.96
CA GLN A 15 -3.68 18.46 -15.38
C GLN A 15 -2.77 17.36 -15.96
N ILE A 16 -2.50 17.37 -17.26
CA ILE A 16 -1.57 16.41 -17.91
C ILE A 16 -0.13 16.62 -17.39
N TYR A 17 0.29 17.86 -17.15
CA TYR A 17 1.61 18.15 -16.57
C TYR A 17 1.74 17.68 -15.11
N ILE A 18 0.65 17.69 -14.32
CA ILE A 18 0.66 17.28 -12.93
C ILE A 18 0.82 15.76 -12.80
N MET A 19 0.16 14.96 -13.64
CA MET A 19 0.28 13.48 -13.61
C MET A 19 1.67 12.98 -13.99
N SER A 20 2.48 13.75 -14.75
CA SER A 20 3.85 13.39 -15.13
C SER A 20 4.91 13.78 -14.09
N ARG A 21 4.60 14.58 -13.06
CA ARG A 21 5.58 15.06 -12.08
C ARG A 21 5.97 14.03 -11.04
N ILE A 22 5.08 13.14 -10.65
CA ILE A 22 5.33 12.15 -9.58
C ILE A 22 6.46 11.20 -9.98
N GLY A 23 6.50 10.72 -11.22
CA GLY A 23 7.54 9.81 -11.70
C GLY A 23 8.95 10.42 -11.67
N LYS A 24 9.07 11.74 -11.86
CA LYS A 24 10.35 12.46 -11.91
C LYS A 24 10.89 12.86 -10.53
N LEU A 25 10.08 12.72 -9.47
CA LEU A 25 10.52 13.08 -8.13
C LEU A 25 11.50 12.02 -7.62
N PRO A 26 12.69 12.41 -7.15
CA PRO A 26 13.64 11.48 -6.55
C PRO A 26 13.04 10.85 -5.29
N ILE A 27 13.55 9.68 -4.92
CA ILE A 27 13.17 8.97 -3.70
C ILE A 27 14.38 9.00 -2.79
N ALA A 28 14.31 9.77 -1.71
CA ALA A 28 15.36 9.80 -0.71
C ALA A 28 15.48 8.44 0.00
N ILE A 29 16.69 7.95 0.17
CA ILE A 29 16.98 6.71 0.90
C ILE A 29 17.27 7.09 2.35
N PRO A 30 16.42 6.72 3.32
CA PRO A 30 16.67 7.00 4.73
C PRO A 30 17.86 6.20 5.25
N ALA A 31 18.48 6.68 6.34
CA ALA A 31 19.58 5.99 6.99
C ALA A 31 19.20 4.56 7.40
N GLY A 32 20.05 3.59 7.07
CA GLY A 32 19.81 2.17 7.37
C GLY A 32 19.02 1.40 6.31
N VAL A 33 18.73 2.02 5.16
CA VAL A 33 18.13 1.35 4.01
C VAL A 33 19.17 1.21 2.89
N GLU A 34 19.32 0.01 2.37
CA GLU A 34 20.16 -0.31 1.22
C GLU A 34 19.29 -0.60 0.00
N VAL A 35 19.58 0.01 -1.12
CA VAL A 35 18.90 -0.24 -2.39
C VAL A 35 19.90 -0.82 -3.37
N SER A 36 19.64 -2.00 -3.89
CA SER A 36 20.43 -2.67 -4.93
C SER A 36 19.57 -2.96 -6.16
N ILE A 37 20.16 -2.81 -7.33
CA ILE A 37 19.47 -3.01 -8.61
C ILE A 37 20.29 -4.02 -9.39
N LYS A 38 19.66 -5.12 -9.79
CA LYS A 38 20.25 -6.18 -10.63
C LYS A 38 19.19 -6.70 -11.61
N ASP A 39 19.55 -6.81 -12.86
CA ASP A 39 18.73 -7.47 -13.91
C ASP A 39 17.24 -7.08 -13.89
N ASN A 40 16.94 -5.79 -13.84
CA ASN A 40 15.59 -5.21 -13.75
C ASN A 40 14.81 -5.57 -12.47
N VAL A 41 15.49 -5.99 -11.41
CA VAL A 41 14.94 -6.22 -10.09
C VAL A 41 15.52 -5.20 -9.12
N VAL A 42 14.65 -4.45 -8.45
CA VAL A 42 15.03 -3.59 -7.32
C VAL A 42 14.88 -4.38 -6.04
N THR A 43 15.94 -4.46 -5.27
CA THR A 43 15.93 -5.05 -3.92
C THR A 43 16.17 -3.94 -2.92
N VAL A 44 15.24 -3.76 -2.00
CA VAL A 44 15.34 -2.78 -0.92
C VAL A 44 15.44 -3.53 0.40
N LYS A 45 16.54 -3.32 1.11
CA LYS A 45 16.84 -3.95 2.41
C LYS A 45 16.86 -2.89 3.51
N GLY A 46 16.18 -3.14 4.59
CA GLY A 46 16.10 -2.23 5.73
C GLY A 46 15.90 -2.95 7.06
N PRO A 47 15.73 -2.20 8.15
CA PRO A 47 15.63 -2.75 9.50
C PRO A 47 14.42 -3.65 9.71
N LYS A 48 13.32 -3.47 8.95
CA LYS A 48 12.09 -4.25 9.09
C LYS A 48 11.97 -5.41 8.12
N GLY A 49 12.86 -5.52 7.13
CA GLY A 49 12.84 -6.62 6.18
C GLY A 49 13.52 -6.30 4.86
N THR A 50 13.35 -7.20 3.91
CA THR A 50 13.86 -7.06 2.54
C THR A 50 12.69 -7.27 1.57
N LEU A 51 12.53 -6.37 0.65
CA LEU A 51 11.52 -6.43 -0.41
C LEU A 51 12.19 -6.42 -1.77
N THR A 52 11.60 -7.14 -2.72
CA THR A 52 12.06 -7.19 -4.11
C THR A 52 10.91 -6.87 -5.05
N GLN A 53 11.20 -6.14 -6.11
CA GLN A 53 10.21 -5.77 -7.12
C GLN A 53 10.84 -5.76 -8.50
N ASP A 54 10.19 -6.45 -9.43
CA ASP A 54 10.57 -6.44 -10.83
C ASP A 54 10.01 -5.19 -11.53
N PHE A 55 10.74 -4.69 -12.50
CA PHE A 55 10.29 -3.58 -13.34
C PHE A 55 10.62 -3.82 -14.82
N ASP A 56 9.90 -3.12 -15.70
CA ASP A 56 10.07 -3.27 -17.16
C ASP A 56 11.47 -2.77 -17.59
N SER A 57 12.14 -3.53 -18.46
CA SER A 57 13.46 -3.21 -19.02
C SER A 57 13.52 -1.89 -19.81
N ARG A 58 12.37 -1.33 -20.18
CA ARG A 58 12.24 0.00 -20.82
C ARG A 58 12.50 1.16 -19.86
N LEU A 59 12.52 0.89 -18.56
CA LEU A 59 12.81 1.88 -17.54
C LEU A 59 14.22 1.69 -17.02
N THR A 60 14.87 2.79 -16.69
CA THR A 60 16.17 2.79 -16.03
C THR A 60 16.02 3.29 -14.61
N VAL A 61 16.47 2.48 -13.65
CA VAL A 61 16.50 2.85 -12.23
C VAL A 61 17.93 3.01 -11.81
N GLU A 62 18.30 4.17 -11.26
CA GLU A 62 19.66 4.49 -10.82
C GLU A 62 19.64 5.01 -9.38
N VAL A 63 20.68 4.68 -8.63
CA VAL A 63 20.92 5.26 -7.31
C VAL A 63 22.04 6.28 -7.44
N LYS A 64 21.74 7.55 -7.14
CA LYS A 64 22.69 8.66 -7.17
C LYS A 64 22.51 9.52 -5.92
N ASP A 65 23.61 9.91 -5.30
CA ASP A 65 23.64 10.84 -4.16
C ASP A 65 22.70 10.47 -2.97
N GLY A 66 22.48 9.16 -2.76
CA GLY A 66 21.55 8.69 -1.72
C GLY A 66 20.06 8.79 -2.09
N GLU A 67 19.77 8.99 -3.37
CA GLU A 67 18.42 9.03 -3.91
C GLU A 67 18.24 8.02 -5.05
N VAL A 68 17.02 7.48 -5.18
CA VAL A 68 16.66 6.63 -6.32
C VAL A 68 15.96 7.47 -7.38
N HIS A 69 16.51 7.44 -8.57
CA HIS A 69 15.97 8.08 -9.76
C HIS A 69 15.43 7.03 -10.72
N VAL A 70 14.22 7.21 -11.17
CA VAL A 70 13.61 6.39 -12.22
C VAL A 70 13.52 7.23 -13.49
N THR A 71 14.09 6.72 -14.57
CA THR A 71 14.08 7.39 -15.88
C THR A 71 13.44 6.50 -16.94
N ARG A 72 12.97 7.09 -18.02
CA ARG A 72 12.39 6.40 -19.17
C ARG A 72 13.09 6.84 -20.45
N ALA A 73 13.17 5.93 -21.41
CA ALA A 73 13.83 6.19 -22.69
C ALA A 73 12.95 7.02 -23.63
N THR A 74 11.64 6.74 -23.66
CA THR A 74 10.68 7.42 -24.55
C THR A 74 9.52 8.01 -23.78
N ASP A 75 8.70 8.83 -24.45
CA ASP A 75 7.53 9.50 -23.86
C ASP A 75 6.20 8.83 -24.25
N ASN A 76 6.27 7.54 -24.57
CA ASN A 76 5.11 6.72 -24.88
C ASN A 76 4.14 6.64 -23.67
N LEU A 77 2.85 6.47 -23.95
CA LEU A 77 1.81 6.41 -22.93
C LEU A 77 2.04 5.28 -21.92
N GLU A 78 2.46 4.11 -22.41
CA GLU A 78 2.78 2.93 -21.59
C GLU A 78 3.96 3.19 -20.65
N GLU A 79 5.08 3.70 -21.19
CA GLU A 79 6.26 4.01 -20.38
C GLU A 79 6.00 5.10 -19.35
N ARG A 80 5.15 6.08 -19.69
CA ARG A 80 4.70 7.10 -18.73
C ARG A 80 3.91 6.49 -17.58
N ALA A 81 3.02 5.55 -17.87
CA ALA A 81 2.23 4.85 -16.86
C ALA A 81 3.14 3.99 -15.97
N GLN A 82 4.02 3.19 -16.57
CA GLN A 82 4.96 2.33 -15.85
C GLN A 82 5.97 3.13 -15.02
N HIS A 83 6.46 4.26 -15.54
CA HIS A 83 7.38 5.15 -14.82
C HIS A 83 6.78 5.63 -13.48
N GLY A 84 5.53 6.09 -13.49
CA GLY A 84 4.84 6.51 -12.27
C GLY A 84 4.54 5.35 -11.31
N LEU A 85 4.19 4.19 -11.85
CA LEU A 85 3.93 2.97 -11.07
C LEU A 85 5.19 2.49 -10.35
N VAL A 86 6.27 2.25 -11.09
CA VAL A 86 7.55 1.74 -10.56
C VAL A 86 8.11 2.69 -9.50
N ARG A 87 8.10 3.99 -9.77
CA ARG A 87 8.51 4.99 -8.78
C ARG A 87 7.71 4.88 -7.48
N SER A 88 6.39 4.73 -7.59
CA SER A 88 5.52 4.63 -6.42
C SER A 88 5.72 3.32 -5.65
N LEU A 89 5.97 2.21 -6.36
CA LEU A 89 6.29 0.92 -5.75
C LEU A 89 7.61 0.99 -4.99
N ILE A 90 8.68 1.51 -5.60
CA ILE A 90 9.98 1.67 -4.93
C ILE A 90 9.85 2.57 -3.69
N HIS A 91 9.14 3.68 -3.80
CA HIS A 91 8.89 4.56 -2.66
C HIS A 91 8.15 3.83 -1.52
N ASN A 92 7.12 3.05 -1.85
CA ASN A 92 6.41 2.24 -0.85
C ASN A 92 7.33 1.18 -0.22
N MET A 93 8.24 0.57 -0.98
CA MET A 93 9.22 -0.38 -0.44
C MET A 93 10.17 0.30 0.53
N VAL A 94 10.74 1.46 0.17
CA VAL A 94 11.66 2.23 1.02
C VAL A 94 10.98 2.60 2.35
N VAL A 95 9.77 3.15 2.31
CA VAL A 95 8.99 3.46 3.53
C VAL A 95 8.64 2.19 4.31
N GLY A 96 8.27 1.13 3.63
CA GLY A 96 7.88 -0.14 4.26
C GLY A 96 9.02 -0.81 5.03
N VAL A 97 10.23 -0.83 4.49
CA VAL A 97 11.38 -1.45 5.18
C VAL A 97 11.98 -0.55 6.26
N SER A 98 11.76 0.78 6.20
CA SER A 98 12.22 1.73 7.22
C SER A 98 11.22 1.87 8.37
N GLU A 99 10.03 2.36 8.10
CA GLU A 99 9.00 2.67 9.10
C GLU A 99 7.98 1.53 9.27
N GLY A 100 7.70 0.80 8.19
CA GLY A 100 6.63 -0.20 8.10
C GLY A 100 5.26 0.43 7.91
N TYR A 101 4.30 -0.42 7.59
CA TYR A 101 2.91 -0.03 7.44
C TYR A 101 2.05 -0.67 8.51
N THR A 102 1.16 0.10 9.09
CA THR A 102 0.17 -0.37 10.07
C THR A 102 -1.23 0.02 9.63
N ARG A 103 -2.16 -0.91 9.74
CA ARG A 103 -3.58 -0.69 9.48
C ARG A 103 -4.40 -1.23 10.63
N THR A 104 -5.27 -0.39 11.18
CA THR A 104 -6.23 -0.76 12.21
C THR A 104 -7.60 -0.89 11.60
N MET A 105 -8.28 -1.97 11.93
CA MET A 105 -9.64 -2.26 11.47
C MET A 105 -10.55 -2.39 12.68
N GLU A 106 -11.74 -1.79 12.61
CA GLU A 106 -12.76 -1.81 13.64
C GLU A 106 -13.90 -2.75 13.24
N LEU A 107 -14.29 -3.64 14.15
CA LEU A 107 -15.38 -4.60 13.94
C LEU A 107 -16.64 -4.12 14.66
N ILE A 108 -17.56 -3.51 13.93
CA ILE A 108 -18.78 -2.94 14.50
C ILE A 108 -19.94 -3.92 14.36
N GLY A 109 -20.44 -4.40 15.48
CA GLY A 109 -21.60 -5.28 15.51
C GLY A 109 -21.78 -5.95 16.86
N VAL A 110 -23.03 -6.22 17.23
CA VAL A 110 -23.36 -6.94 18.47
C VAL A 110 -22.81 -8.36 18.38
N GLY A 111 -22.01 -8.75 19.37
CA GLY A 111 -21.42 -10.07 19.44
C GLY A 111 -20.20 -10.30 18.50
N PHE A 112 -19.68 -9.25 17.85
CA PHE A 112 -18.46 -9.37 17.09
C PHE A 112 -17.26 -9.55 18.01
N ARG A 113 -16.36 -10.47 17.66
CA ARG A 113 -15.14 -10.78 18.39
C ARG A 113 -14.00 -11.00 17.41
N ALA A 114 -12.81 -10.66 17.85
CA ALA A 114 -11.56 -10.95 17.14
C ALA A 114 -10.54 -11.48 18.14
N GLU A 115 -9.89 -12.58 17.79
CA GLU A 115 -8.82 -13.19 18.56
C GLU A 115 -7.65 -13.47 17.62
N ALA A 116 -6.44 -13.13 18.05
CA ALA A 116 -5.22 -13.40 17.32
C ALA A 116 -4.34 -14.33 18.15
N GLN A 117 -3.96 -15.45 17.56
CA GLN A 117 -3.06 -16.44 18.16
C GLN A 117 -1.89 -16.69 17.18
N GLY A 118 -0.81 -15.96 17.36
CA GLY A 118 0.29 -15.97 16.39
C GLY A 118 -0.17 -15.50 15.01
N GLN A 119 -0.10 -16.37 14.02
CA GLN A 119 -0.54 -16.07 12.63
C GLN A 119 -2.01 -16.42 12.36
N LEU A 120 -2.70 -17.03 13.32
CA LEU A 120 -4.10 -17.38 13.17
C LEU A 120 -4.99 -16.28 13.71
N LEU A 121 -5.79 -15.67 12.81
CA LEU A 121 -6.81 -14.69 13.14
C LEU A 121 -8.18 -15.36 13.13
N THR A 122 -8.86 -15.36 14.28
CA THR A 122 -10.21 -15.88 14.44
C THR A 122 -11.20 -14.73 14.57
N LEU A 123 -12.20 -14.71 13.69
CA LEU A 123 -13.18 -13.64 13.61
C LEU A 123 -14.60 -14.21 13.79
N SER A 124 -15.34 -13.69 14.76
CA SER A 124 -16.77 -13.92 14.92
C SER A 124 -17.52 -12.68 14.45
N LEU A 125 -18.16 -12.75 13.28
CA LEU A 125 -18.80 -11.61 12.62
C LEU A 125 -20.32 -11.73 12.54
N GLY A 126 -20.93 -12.47 13.49
CA GLY A 126 -22.38 -12.67 13.54
C GLY A 126 -22.90 -13.71 12.54
N TYR A 127 -22.04 -14.62 12.13
CA TYR A 127 -22.39 -15.87 11.42
C TYR A 127 -22.52 -17.02 12.42
N SER A 128 -23.10 -18.14 11.99
CA SER A 128 -23.27 -19.35 12.81
C SER A 128 -21.95 -20.03 13.18
N HIS A 129 -20.87 -19.72 12.44
CA HIS A 129 -19.53 -20.28 12.65
C HIS A 129 -18.47 -19.16 12.65
N PRO A 130 -17.38 -19.29 13.39
CA PRO A 130 -16.27 -18.38 13.32
C PRO A 130 -15.51 -18.52 11.98
N ILE A 131 -14.85 -17.45 11.57
CA ILE A 131 -13.99 -17.43 10.38
C ILE A 131 -12.56 -17.52 10.87
N TYR A 132 -11.82 -18.50 10.34
CA TYR A 132 -10.41 -18.70 10.59
C TYR A 132 -9.59 -18.22 9.40
N MET A 133 -8.62 -17.37 9.63
CA MET A 133 -7.73 -16.86 8.60
C MET A 133 -6.27 -17.00 9.04
N LEU A 134 -5.52 -17.82 8.32
CA LEU A 134 -4.09 -17.92 8.48
C LEU A 134 -3.42 -16.78 7.70
N LEU A 135 -2.64 -15.96 8.39
CA LEU A 135 -1.92 -14.84 7.83
C LEU A 135 -0.52 -15.23 7.39
N ALA A 136 0.01 -14.55 6.38
CA ALA A 136 1.40 -14.73 5.97
C ALA A 136 2.37 -14.34 7.11
N PRO A 137 3.54 -14.99 7.23
CA PRO A 137 4.49 -14.74 8.31
C PRO A 137 5.04 -13.30 8.34
N GLU A 138 4.96 -12.59 7.23
CA GLU A 138 5.38 -11.19 7.08
C GLU A 138 4.39 -10.19 7.69
N ILE A 139 3.21 -10.66 8.09
CA ILE A 139 2.17 -9.82 8.71
C ILE A 139 2.10 -10.12 10.19
N GLN A 140 2.27 -9.09 11.00
CA GLN A 140 2.01 -9.16 12.43
C GLN A 140 0.57 -8.72 12.67
N VAL A 141 -0.14 -9.46 13.52
CA VAL A 141 -1.54 -9.18 13.87
C VAL A 141 -1.70 -9.05 15.37
N GLU A 142 -2.40 -8.01 15.77
CA GLU A 142 -2.84 -7.80 17.15
C GLU A 142 -4.35 -7.61 17.18
N ALA A 143 -5.04 -8.34 18.04
CA ALA A 143 -6.47 -8.15 18.29
C ALA A 143 -6.64 -7.59 19.70
N LYS A 144 -7.27 -6.42 19.81
CA LYS A 144 -7.58 -5.78 21.10
C LYS A 144 -9.10 -5.73 21.27
N MET A 145 -9.55 -6.25 22.37
CA MET A 145 -10.96 -6.24 22.76
C MET A 145 -11.11 -5.58 24.13
N GLU A 146 -11.59 -4.34 24.15
CA GLU A 146 -11.88 -3.60 25.38
C GLU A 146 -13.37 -3.74 25.74
N ARG A 147 -13.68 -3.72 27.05
CA ARG A 147 -15.08 -3.71 27.52
C ARG A 147 -15.81 -2.48 26.96
N ASN A 148 -16.99 -2.68 26.37
CA ASN A 148 -17.86 -1.65 25.80
C ASN A 148 -17.30 -0.90 24.57
N LYS A 149 -16.22 -1.38 23.95
CA LYS A 149 -15.72 -0.86 22.66
C LYS A 149 -15.75 -1.94 21.59
N ALA A 150 -15.81 -1.50 20.36
CA ALA A 150 -15.71 -2.42 19.20
C ALA A 150 -14.32 -3.08 19.20
N PRO A 151 -14.23 -4.39 18.89
CA PRO A 151 -12.94 -5.04 18.72
C PRO A 151 -12.10 -4.36 17.64
N LEU A 152 -10.82 -4.18 17.93
CA LEU A 152 -9.84 -3.60 17.01
C LEU A 152 -8.87 -4.67 16.59
N VAL A 153 -8.64 -4.77 15.28
CA VAL A 153 -7.61 -5.64 14.69
C VAL A 153 -6.57 -4.74 14.03
N THR A 154 -5.36 -4.76 14.57
CA THR A 154 -4.23 -4.01 14.03
C THR A 154 -3.31 -4.97 13.30
N LEU A 155 -3.04 -4.66 12.04
CA LEU A 155 -2.17 -5.41 11.16
C LEU A 155 -0.95 -4.56 10.82
N SER A 156 0.24 -5.12 10.87
CA SER A 156 1.47 -4.44 10.46
C SER A 156 2.33 -5.33 9.55
N SER A 157 2.96 -4.71 8.56
CA SER A 157 3.87 -5.37 7.62
C SER A 157 4.83 -4.37 6.99
N CYS A 158 5.94 -4.85 6.47
CA CYS A 158 6.82 -4.07 5.59
C CYS A 158 6.25 -3.93 4.16
N ASP A 159 5.45 -4.90 3.71
CA ASP A 159 4.83 -4.85 2.39
C ASP A 159 3.42 -4.21 2.44
N LYS A 160 3.31 -3.02 1.84
CA LYS A 160 2.04 -2.29 1.72
C LYS A 160 1.00 -3.04 0.90
N GLN A 161 1.42 -3.73 -0.16
CA GLN A 161 0.52 -4.43 -1.06
C GLN A 161 -0.10 -5.64 -0.36
N LEU A 162 0.73 -6.49 0.25
CA LEU A 162 0.29 -7.64 1.00
C LEU A 162 -0.64 -7.25 2.16
N LEU A 163 -0.25 -6.22 2.93
CA LEU A 163 -1.08 -5.67 4.00
C LEU A 163 -2.44 -5.20 3.49
N GLY A 164 -2.45 -4.47 2.37
CA GLY A 164 -3.68 -3.98 1.74
C GLY A 164 -4.60 -5.10 1.27
N GLN A 165 -4.06 -6.16 0.67
CA GLN A 165 -4.81 -7.33 0.23
C GLN A 165 -5.46 -8.07 1.41
N VAL A 166 -4.70 -8.29 2.48
CA VAL A 166 -5.21 -8.95 3.69
C VAL A 166 -6.30 -8.12 4.35
N CYS A 167 -6.11 -6.81 4.50
CA CYS A 167 -7.14 -5.92 5.02
C CYS A 167 -8.42 -5.94 4.15
N ALA A 168 -8.28 -5.92 2.83
CA ALA A 168 -9.40 -6.00 1.91
C ALA A 168 -10.13 -7.35 2.03
N LYS A 169 -9.41 -8.46 2.21
CA LYS A 169 -9.98 -9.79 2.45
C LYS A 169 -10.77 -9.84 3.74
N ILE A 170 -10.22 -9.35 4.84
CA ILE A 170 -10.91 -9.28 6.13
C ILE A 170 -12.18 -8.44 6.03
N ARG A 171 -12.11 -7.27 5.38
CA ARG A 171 -13.28 -6.43 5.13
C ARG A 171 -14.33 -7.11 4.25
N SER A 172 -13.93 -7.97 3.32
CA SER A 172 -14.86 -8.68 2.45
C SER A 172 -15.72 -9.71 3.18
N PHE A 173 -15.27 -10.25 4.31
CA PHE A 173 -16.05 -11.20 5.11
C PHE A 173 -17.34 -10.57 5.66
N ARG A 174 -17.30 -9.29 6.04
CA ARG A 174 -18.49 -8.54 6.42
C ARG A 174 -18.31 -7.08 6.05
N LYS A 175 -18.76 -6.69 4.87
CA LYS A 175 -18.71 -5.30 4.40
C LYS A 175 -19.56 -4.41 5.30
N PRO A 176 -19.14 -3.15 5.53
CA PRO A 176 -19.91 -2.22 6.33
C PRO A 176 -21.27 -1.92 5.68
N GLU A 177 -22.31 -1.97 6.49
CA GLU A 177 -23.68 -1.67 6.09
C GLU A 177 -23.89 -0.14 5.99
N PRO A 178 -24.63 0.36 4.98
CA PRO A 178 -24.81 1.79 4.78
C PRO A 178 -25.69 2.48 5.83
N TYR A 179 -26.51 1.74 6.57
CA TYR A 179 -27.46 2.31 7.52
C TYR A 179 -26.90 2.47 8.93
N LYS A 180 -26.58 1.37 9.61
CA LYS A 180 -26.06 1.36 10.99
C LYS A 180 -24.55 1.17 11.07
N GLY A 181 -23.87 1.03 9.94
CA GLY A 181 -22.42 0.86 9.86
C GLY A 181 -21.89 -0.45 10.42
N LYS A 182 -22.77 -1.47 10.62
CA LYS A 182 -22.39 -2.80 11.08
C LYS A 182 -21.51 -3.48 10.03
N GLY A 183 -20.36 -4.00 10.44
CA GLY A 183 -19.39 -4.65 9.56
C GLY A 183 -17.96 -4.33 9.96
N VAL A 184 -17.02 -4.70 9.12
CA VAL A 184 -15.58 -4.43 9.28
C VAL A 184 -15.21 -3.18 8.50
N ARG A 185 -14.63 -2.19 9.16
CA ARG A 185 -14.22 -0.93 8.56
C ARG A 185 -12.81 -0.50 9.02
N TYR A 186 -12.23 0.44 8.29
CA TYR A 186 -10.94 1.08 8.62
C TYR A 186 -11.14 2.25 9.55
#